data_7d2e804a7f116a4bbad4738eeccffc8d
#
_entry.id   7d2e804a7f116a4bbad4738eeccffc8d
#
_cell.length_a   1.000
_cell.length_b   1.000
_cell.length_c   1.000
_cell.angle_alpha   90.00
_cell.angle_beta   90.00
_cell.angle_gamma   90.00
#
_symmetry.space_group_name_H-M   'P 1'
#
loop_
_entity.id
_entity.type
_entity.pdbx_description
1 polymer ?
#
loop_
_entity_poly.entity_id
_entity_poly.type
_entity_poly.pdbx_seq_one_letter_code
_entity_poly.pdbx_strand_id
1 'polypeptide(L)'
;MKKWVWRLSCIFLALIVLALLVGFTYEQVGRARDVSQLPARVGQAVDIGGRTLNVYCSGQGTPTVILETGGNSPGYSLLVQQSKMAAFTRACWYDRAGVGWSDAPSSPRTGGSVASDLHEVLRGAGVLPPYVMVGGSVGGEYVRIYTARYPTDVAGLVLVDSAVPDQHDPDFLVAPMNRLSGTTRHLICMALPAMTRFGVLRFVASRERRPSSPDFTPEQNHTLAKLEAQPKAFRTDAEQACAATNEGRIVPREGTNPDIDNAVRKAGSLGDRPLVVLIAGRYWADPGFEKEAAEYHEIRVHQLASLTRLSTQGRQVMVDAGHGMEESPDSIITAVRQVVEEVRANNNMADVHSETAKPVK
;
A
#
# COMPACT_ATOMS: atom_id res chain seq x y z
N MET A 1 -50.70 -30.53 -3.24
CA MET A 1 -49.54 -29.78 -3.79
C MET A 1 -49.36 -28.39 -3.18
N LYS A 2 -50.35 -27.46 -3.22
CA LYS A 2 -50.20 -26.07 -2.72
C LYS A 2 -49.72 -25.96 -1.24
N LYS A 3 -50.23 -26.77 -0.31
CA LYS A 3 -49.84 -26.74 1.12
C LYS A 3 -48.40 -27.18 1.36
N TRP A 4 -47.87 -28.11 0.57
CA TRP A 4 -46.50 -28.59 0.67
C TRP A 4 -45.50 -27.56 0.16
N VAL A 5 -45.79 -26.97 -0.98
CA VAL A 5 -44.96 -25.88 -1.55
C VAL A 5 -44.89 -24.71 -0.57
N TRP A 6 -46.04 -24.32 0.01
CA TRP A 6 -46.06 -23.23 1.00
C TRP A 6 -45.22 -23.55 2.24
N ARG A 7 -45.28 -24.79 2.77
CA ARG A 7 -44.45 -25.21 3.92
C ARG A 7 -42.96 -25.19 3.58
N LEU A 8 -42.57 -25.68 2.43
CA LEU A 8 -41.18 -25.64 1.98
C LEU A 8 -40.69 -24.21 1.80
N SER A 9 -41.50 -23.32 1.26
CA SER A 9 -41.19 -21.89 1.12
C SER A 9 -41.02 -21.22 2.49
N CYS A 10 -41.85 -21.53 3.47
CA CYS A 10 -41.71 -21.03 4.85
C CYS A 10 -40.42 -21.54 5.52
N ILE A 11 -40.11 -22.83 5.36
CA ILE A 11 -38.88 -23.40 5.88
C ILE A 11 -37.67 -22.73 5.21
N PHE A 12 -37.66 -22.58 3.91
CA PHE A 12 -36.56 -21.92 3.18
C PHE A 12 -36.37 -20.47 3.64
N LEU A 13 -37.48 -19.73 3.79
CA LEU A 13 -37.40 -18.36 4.30
C LEU A 13 -36.88 -18.31 5.74
N ALA A 14 -37.31 -19.22 6.61
CA ALA A 14 -36.82 -19.32 7.98
C ALA A 14 -35.31 -19.63 8.02
N LEU A 15 -34.80 -20.49 7.14
CA LEU A 15 -33.39 -20.79 7.03
C LEU A 15 -32.58 -19.58 6.54
N ILE A 16 -33.10 -18.80 5.59
CA ILE A 16 -32.46 -17.54 5.14
C ILE A 16 -32.38 -16.56 6.32
N VAL A 17 -33.49 -16.34 7.03
CA VAL A 17 -33.52 -15.43 8.18
C VAL A 17 -32.53 -15.88 9.25
N LEU A 18 -32.50 -17.18 9.56
CA LEU A 18 -31.54 -17.74 10.52
C LEU A 18 -30.10 -17.50 10.07
N ALA A 19 -29.77 -17.75 8.80
CA ALA A 19 -28.44 -17.52 8.26
C ALA A 19 -28.02 -16.05 8.36
N LEU A 20 -28.94 -15.11 8.04
CA LEU A 20 -28.69 -13.68 8.20
C LEU A 20 -28.47 -13.27 9.65
N LEU A 21 -29.26 -13.80 10.59
CA LEU A 21 -29.07 -13.55 12.03
C LEU A 21 -27.75 -14.08 12.54
N VAL A 22 -27.38 -15.29 12.14
CA VAL A 22 -26.08 -15.90 12.50
C VAL A 22 -24.93 -15.07 11.94
N GLY A 23 -25.00 -14.70 10.66
CA GLY A 23 -23.98 -13.86 10.01
C GLY A 23 -23.85 -12.49 10.66
N PHE A 24 -24.97 -11.82 10.95
CA PHE A 24 -24.96 -10.55 11.65
C PHE A 24 -24.36 -10.65 13.04
N THR A 25 -24.76 -11.66 13.82
CA THR A 25 -24.21 -11.90 15.18
C THR A 25 -22.71 -12.19 15.12
N TYR A 26 -22.28 -13.02 14.15
CA TYR A 26 -20.87 -13.33 13.92
C TYR A 26 -20.06 -12.05 13.66
N GLU A 27 -20.59 -11.13 12.82
CA GLU A 27 -19.93 -9.86 12.54
C GLU A 27 -19.87 -8.95 13.78
N GLN A 28 -20.99 -8.80 14.55
CA GLN A 28 -21.00 -7.94 15.75
C GLN A 28 -20.05 -8.45 16.84
N VAL A 29 -20.08 -9.75 17.11
CA VAL A 29 -19.16 -10.37 18.07
C VAL A 29 -17.71 -10.24 17.59
N GLY A 30 -17.49 -10.44 16.29
CA GLY A 30 -16.19 -10.27 15.67
C GLY A 30 -15.65 -8.85 15.84
N ARG A 31 -16.44 -7.82 15.55
CA ARG A 31 -16.04 -6.40 15.75
C ARG A 31 -15.64 -6.09 17.19
N ALA A 32 -16.42 -6.57 18.15
CA ALA A 32 -16.09 -6.40 19.57
C ALA A 32 -14.77 -7.09 19.94
N ARG A 33 -14.51 -8.27 19.37
CA ARG A 33 -13.24 -9.00 19.56
C ARG A 33 -12.06 -8.30 18.89
N ASP A 34 -12.22 -7.77 17.68
CA ASP A 34 -11.16 -7.06 16.97
C ASP A 34 -10.60 -5.92 17.81
N VAL A 35 -11.49 -5.13 18.44
CA VAL A 35 -11.09 -4.01 19.30
C VAL A 35 -10.33 -4.53 20.54
N SER A 36 -10.80 -5.62 21.17
CA SER A 36 -10.19 -6.16 22.38
C SER A 36 -8.90 -6.95 22.15
N GLN A 37 -8.71 -7.48 20.93
CA GLN A 37 -7.56 -8.31 20.54
C GLN A 37 -6.55 -7.58 19.65
N LEU A 38 -6.77 -6.29 19.38
CA LEU A 38 -5.81 -5.51 18.64
C LEU A 38 -4.52 -5.40 19.46
N PRO A 39 -3.35 -5.72 18.88
CA PRO A 39 -2.09 -5.55 19.58
C PRO A 39 -1.88 -4.11 20.04
N ALA A 40 -1.08 -3.95 21.10
CA ALA A 40 -0.69 -2.61 21.54
C ALA A 40 -0.13 -1.80 20.36
N ARG A 41 -0.57 -0.55 20.25
CA ARG A 41 -0.16 0.33 19.15
C ARG A 41 1.34 0.58 19.18
N VAL A 42 2.00 0.35 18.06
CA VAL A 42 3.35 0.85 17.82
C VAL A 42 3.22 2.15 17.01
N GLY A 43 3.67 3.25 17.60
CA GLY A 43 3.52 4.59 17.02
C GLY A 43 2.49 5.46 17.77
N GLN A 44 2.05 6.49 17.11
CA GLN A 44 1.09 7.46 17.62
C GLN A 44 -0.15 7.58 16.72
N ALA A 45 -1.30 7.77 17.34
CA ALA A 45 -2.52 8.12 16.65
C ALA A 45 -2.52 9.64 16.39
N VAL A 46 -2.60 10.04 15.13
CA VAL A 46 -2.67 11.44 14.71
C VAL A 46 -4.05 11.71 14.16
N ASP A 47 -4.75 12.67 14.72
CA ASP A 47 -6.04 13.15 14.18
C ASP A 47 -5.80 13.95 12.90
N ILE A 48 -6.47 13.54 11.83
CA ILE A 48 -6.43 14.19 10.52
C ILE A 48 -7.80 14.74 10.10
N GLY A 49 -8.56 15.24 11.06
CA GLY A 49 -9.88 15.80 10.84
C GLY A 49 -11.03 14.82 11.07
N GLY A 50 -11.15 14.33 12.31
CA GLY A 50 -12.25 13.46 12.78
C GLY A 50 -12.02 11.98 12.56
N ARG A 51 -10.83 11.56 12.12
CA ARG A 51 -10.31 10.19 12.10
C ARG A 51 -8.83 10.18 12.38
N THR A 52 -8.31 9.06 12.88
CA THR A 52 -6.91 8.94 13.25
C THR A 52 -6.15 8.03 12.29
N LEU A 53 -4.93 8.44 11.95
CA LEU A 53 -3.96 7.57 11.31
C LEU A 53 -2.81 7.28 12.25
N ASN A 54 -2.26 6.08 12.13
CA ASN A 54 -1.10 5.66 12.88
C ASN A 54 0.18 5.99 12.13
N VAL A 55 1.15 6.57 12.84
CA VAL A 55 2.50 6.82 12.32
C VAL A 55 3.53 6.47 13.37
N TYR A 56 4.62 5.87 12.95
CA TYR A 56 5.76 5.55 13.81
C TYR A 56 7.06 6.02 13.19
N CYS A 57 7.85 6.73 13.98
CA CYS A 57 9.15 7.23 13.56
C CYS A 57 10.22 6.82 14.57
N SER A 58 11.42 6.50 14.11
CA SER A 58 12.60 6.35 14.94
C SER A 58 13.84 6.88 14.22
N GLY A 59 14.95 6.97 14.96
CA GLY A 59 16.17 7.62 14.47
C GLY A 59 16.09 9.14 14.50
N GLN A 60 17.19 9.78 14.10
CA GLN A 60 17.35 11.24 14.08
C GLN A 60 18.09 11.68 12.82
N GLY A 61 17.95 12.92 12.45
CA GLY A 61 18.63 13.52 11.30
C GLY A 61 17.69 13.84 10.14
N THR A 62 18.26 14.42 9.09
CA THR A 62 17.57 14.87 7.89
C THR A 62 18.33 14.40 6.64
N PRO A 63 17.68 14.17 5.50
CA PRO A 63 16.21 14.15 5.30
C PRO A 63 15.54 13.02 6.07
N THR A 64 14.23 13.19 6.38
CA THR A 64 13.43 12.10 6.95
C THR A 64 13.03 11.12 5.85
N VAL A 65 13.23 9.82 6.09
CA VAL A 65 12.76 8.75 5.19
C VAL A 65 11.30 8.42 5.54
N ILE A 66 10.41 8.47 4.54
CA ILE A 66 9.02 8.07 4.66
C ILE A 66 8.78 6.80 3.87
N LEU A 67 8.32 5.77 4.55
CA LEU A 67 8.08 4.43 3.99
C LEU A 67 6.59 4.23 3.68
N GLU A 68 6.30 4.00 2.41
CA GLU A 68 4.97 3.69 1.88
C GLU A 68 4.91 2.22 1.46
N THR A 69 4.00 1.45 2.07
CA THR A 69 3.86 0.01 1.80
C THR A 69 3.21 -0.28 0.46
N GLY A 70 3.46 -1.47 -0.08
CA GLY A 70 2.67 -2.04 -1.16
C GLY A 70 1.29 -2.53 -0.67
N GLY A 71 0.41 -2.87 -1.61
CA GLY A 71 -0.90 -3.45 -1.35
C GLY A 71 -1.65 -2.78 -0.19
N ASN A 72 -2.28 -3.57 0.66
CA ASN A 72 -2.88 -3.15 1.93
C ASN A 72 -2.09 -3.62 3.16
N SER A 73 -0.80 -3.80 3.02
CA SER A 73 0.06 -4.13 4.15
C SER A 73 0.12 -2.97 5.15
N PRO A 74 0.06 -3.26 6.45
CA PRO A 74 0.27 -2.25 7.47
C PRO A 74 1.72 -1.75 7.46
N GLY A 75 1.94 -0.49 7.83
CA GLY A 75 3.28 0.10 7.96
C GLY A 75 4.20 -0.70 8.88
N TYR A 76 3.62 -1.39 9.86
CA TYR A 76 4.34 -2.30 10.75
C TYR A 76 5.13 -3.39 10.02
N SER A 77 4.73 -3.81 8.81
CA SER A 77 5.49 -4.75 7.99
C SER A 77 6.90 -4.27 7.64
N LEU A 78 7.14 -2.96 7.68
CA LEU A 78 8.42 -2.31 7.41
C LEU A 78 9.26 -2.03 8.67
N LEU A 79 8.86 -2.55 9.84
CA LEU A 79 9.50 -2.25 11.13
C LEU A 79 11.01 -2.53 11.13
N VAL A 80 11.43 -3.67 10.57
CA VAL A 80 12.85 -4.06 10.54
C VAL A 80 13.65 -3.17 9.61
N GLN A 81 13.13 -2.92 8.40
CA GLN A 81 13.78 -2.03 7.43
C GLN A 81 13.90 -0.61 8.00
N GLN A 82 12.82 -0.11 8.59
CA GLN A 82 12.79 1.19 9.23
C GLN A 82 13.81 1.29 10.37
N SER A 83 13.95 0.26 11.22
CA SER A 83 14.91 0.26 12.30
C SER A 83 16.37 0.31 11.80
N LYS A 84 16.69 -0.36 10.69
CA LYS A 84 17.99 -0.28 10.03
C LYS A 84 18.25 1.12 9.46
N MET A 85 17.24 1.76 8.88
CA MET A 85 17.34 3.13 8.36
C MET A 85 17.50 4.16 9.49
N ALA A 86 16.89 3.91 10.64
CA ALA A 86 17.00 4.75 11.83
C ALA A 86 18.42 4.89 12.37
N ALA A 87 19.34 4.00 11.98
CA ALA A 87 20.76 4.07 12.32
C ALA A 87 21.50 5.22 11.61
N PHE A 88 20.98 5.77 10.51
CA PHE A 88 21.66 6.82 9.76
C PHE A 88 20.84 8.06 9.44
N THR A 89 19.48 7.98 9.62
CA THR A 89 18.57 9.12 9.49
C THR A 89 17.28 8.87 10.27
N ARG A 90 16.40 9.85 10.38
CA ARG A 90 15.04 9.63 10.88
C ARG A 90 14.24 8.88 9.82
N ALA A 91 13.55 7.79 10.21
CA ALA A 91 12.73 6.99 9.31
C ALA A 91 11.35 6.76 9.93
N CYS A 92 10.31 6.93 9.12
CA CYS A 92 8.91 6.79 9.52
C CYS A 92 8.16 5.86 8.57
N TRP A 93 7.23 5.08 9.11
CA TRP A 93 6.17 4.42 8.38
C TRP A 93 4.83 4.85 8.96
N TYR A 94 3.78 4.69 8.20
CA TYR A 94 2.42 4.96 8.65
C TYR A 94 1.46 3.87 8.15
N ASP A 95 0.31 3.78 8.77
CA ASP A 95 -0.76 2.93 8.30
C ASP A 95 -1.74 3.77 7.47
N ARG A 96 -1.94 3.41 6.20
CA ARG A 96 -2.99 4.04 5.39
C ARG A 96 -4.36 3.86 6.03
N ALA A 97 -5.29 4.75 5.72
CA ALA A 97 -6.68 4.62 6.15
C ALA A 97 -7.24 3.23 5.82
N GLY A 98 -7.85 2.59 6.80
CA GLY A 98 -8.38 1.23 6.69
C GLY A 98 -7.38 0.11 6.97
N VAL A 99 -6.13 0.40 7.23
CA VAL A 99 -5.06 -0.60 7.44
C VAL A 99 -4.48 -0.46 8.86
N GLY A 100 -3.93 -1.54 9.40
CA GLY A 100 -3.20 -1.53 10.65
C GLY A 100 -3.98 -0.91 11.82
N TRP A 101 -3.40 0.05 12.51
CA TRP A 101 -4.05 0.78 13.61
C TRP A 101 -4.82 2.03 13.15
N SER A 102 -4.81 2.37 11.87
CA SER A 102 -5.50 3.53 11.32
C SER A 102 -7.01 3.31 11.21
N ASP A 103 -7.79 4.39 11.34
CA ASP A 103 -9.23 4.35 11.11
C ASP A 103 -9.56 4.07 9.65
N ALA A 104 -10.79 3.65 9.39
CA ALA A 104 -11.28 3.46 8.03
C ALA A 104 -11.32 4.79 7.25
N PRO A 105 -11.17 4.78 5.93
CA PRO A 105 -11.35 5.96 5.12
C PRO A 105 -12.82 6.40 5.13
N SER A 106 -13.05 7.70 4.98
CA SER A 106 -14.41 8.28 4.89
C SER A 106 -15.08 8.05 3.54
N SER A 107 -14.30 7.74 2.51
CA SER A 107 -14.71 7.43 1.13
C SER A 107 -13.71 6.46 0.52
N PRO A 108 -14.04 5.80 -0.61
CA PRO A 108 -13.07 4.96 -1.31
C PRO A 108 -11.75 5.70 -1.55
N ARG A 109 -10.63 5.00 -1.33
CA ARG A 109 -9.30 5.60 -1.47
C ARG A 109 -9.00 5.92 -2.94
N THR A 110 -8.50 7.11 -3.18
CA THR A 110 -7.89 7.54 -4.44
C THR A 110 -6.43 7.87 -4.20
N GLY A 111 -5.62 7.95 -5.25
CA GLY A 111 -4.23 8.40 -5.11
C GLY A 111 -4.11 9.78 -4.46
N GLY A 112 -5.05 10.68 -4.78
CA GLY A 112 -5.10 12.02 -4.18
C GLY A 112 -5.47 12.01 -2.70
N SER A 113 -6.41 11.14 -2.28
CA SER A 113 -6.78 11.04 -0.86
C SER A 113 -5.66 10.43 -0.03
N VAL A 114 -4.96 9.41 -0.54
CA VAL A 114 -3.78 8.83 0.13
C VAL A 114 -2.67 9.85 0.31
N ALA A 115 -2.37 10.64 -0.72
CA ALA A 115 -1.35 11.70 -0.63
C ALA A 115 -1.75 12.80 0.37
N SER A 116 -3.03 13.19 0.44
CA SER A 116 -3.51 14.16 1.42
C SER A 116 -3.44 13.61 2.84
N ASP A 117 -3.86 12.37 3.04
CA ASP A 117 -3.81 11.70 4.34
C ASP A 117 -2.38 11.60 4.87
N LEU A 118 -1.44 11.23 3.98
CA LEU A 118 -0.02 11.17 4.32
C LEU A 118 0.51 12.56 4.74
N HIS A 119 0.16 13.61 3.98
CA HIS A 119 0.57 14.97 4.32
C HIS A 119 0.04 15.40 5.69
N GLU A 120 -1.24 15.19 5.96
CA GLU A 120 -1.86 15.54 7.22
C GLU A 120 -1.30 14.75 8.40
N VAL A 121 -1.05 13.44 8.25
CA VAL A 121 -0.48 12.63 9.33
C VAL A 121 0.97 13.04 9.63
N LEU A 122 1.79 13.33 8.62
CA LEU A 122 3.16 13.82 8.83
C LEU A 122 3.17 15.17 9.53
N ARG A 123 2.32 16.11 9.07
CA ARG A 123 2.17 17.43 9.67
C ARG A 123 1.70 17.35 11.12
N GLY A 124 0.66 16.56 11.39
CA GLY A 124 0.11 16.36 12.73
C GLY A 124 1.06 15.63 13.68
N ALA A 125 1.96 14.80 13.18
CA ALA A 125 3.02 14.13 13.93
C ALA A 125 4.26 15.01 14.15
N GLY A 126 4.31 16.23 13.62
CA GLY A 126 5.50 17.08 13.67
C GLY A 126 6.69 16.52 12.89
N VAL A 127 6.43 15.76 11.84
CA VAL A 127 7.46 15.25 10.93
C VAL A 127 7.66 16.30 9.84
N LEU A 128 8.81 16.96 9.87
CA LEU A 128 9.10 18.07 8.96
C LEU A 128 9.87 17.60 7.72
N PRO A 129 9.63 18.20 6.53
CA PRO A 129 10.44 17.99 5.34
C PRO A 129 11.87 18.57 5.55
N PRO A 130 12.86 18.23 4.67
CA PRO A 130 12.66 17.46 3.43
C PRO A 130 12.56 15.96 3.65
N TYR A 131 11.82 15.28 2.74
CA TYR A 131 11.63 13.83 2.79
C TYR A 131 12.40 13.11 1.68
N VAL A 132 12.85 11.89 2.00
CA VAL A 132 13.13 10.85 1.00
C VAL A 132 11.98 9.86 1.05
N MET A 133 11.23 9.77 -0.05
CA MET A 133 10.06 8.90 -0.15
C MET A 133 10.45 7.53 -0.67
N VAL A 134 10.03 6.48 0.02
CA VAL A 134 10.27 5.09 -0.38
C VAL A 134 8.93 4.42 -0.60
N GLY A 135 8.68 3.91 -1.81
CA GLY A 135 7.40 3.27 -2.14
C GLY A 135 7.59 1.90 -2.78
N GLY A 136 7.01 0.87 -2.17
CA GLY A 136 6.98 -0.49 -2.72
C GLY A 136 5.69 -0.76 -3.50
N SER A 137 5.78 -1.46 -4.65
CA SER A 137 4.60 -1.84 -5.44
C SER A 137 3.69 -0.63 -5.71
N VAL A 138 2.39 -0.68 -5.42
CA VAL A 138 1.46 0.46 -5.53
C VAL A 138 1.87 1.66 -4.66
N GLY A 139 2.63 1.44 -3.59
CA GLY A 139 3.21 2.51 -2.77
C GLY A 139 4.13 3.43 -3.58
N GLY A 140 4.79 2.90 -4.61
CA GLY A 140 5.60 3.71 -5.54
C GLY A 140 4.76 4.69 -6.35
N GLU A 141 3.52 4.37 -6.68
CA GLU A 141 2.58 5.30 -7.31
C GLU A 141 2.11 6.37 -6.32
N TYR A 142 1.79 6.00 -5.09
CA TYR A 142 1.37 6.95 -4.05
C TYR A 142 2.47 7.97 -3.72
N VAL A 143 3.72 7.57 -3.59
CA VAL A 143 4.82 8.52 -3.33
C VAL A 143 5.08 9.45 -4.52
N ARG A 144 4.85 9.01 -5.75
CA ARG A 144 4.90 9.88 -6.94
C ARG A 144 3.78 10.90 -6.95
N ILE A 145 2.55 10.49 -6.63
CA ILE A 145 1.38 11.38 -6.50
C ILE A 145 1.61 12.39 -5.37
N TYR A 146 2.14 11.94 -4.22
CA TYR A 146 2.53 12.82 -3.13
C TYR A 146 3.53 13.87 -3.59
N THR A 147 4.60 13.43 -4.26
CA THR A 147 5.67 14.34 -4.76
C THR A 147 5.13 15.40 -5.71
N ALA A 148 4.20 15.02 -6.59
CA ALA A 148 3.58 15.98 -7.51
C ALA A 148 2.70 17.01 -6.78
N ARG A 149 2.04 16.59 -5.71
CA ARG A 149 1.13 17.46 -4.93
C ARG A 149 1.88 18.36 -3.94
N TYR A 150 2.98 17.86 -3.39
CA TYR A 150 3.81 18.54 -2.38
C TYR A 150 5.29 18.54 -2.80
N PRO A 151 5.62 19.18 -3.94
CA PRO A 151 6.95 19.05 -4.53
C PRO A 151 8.08 19.64 -3.67
N THR A 152 7.78 20.61 -2.82
CA THR A 152 8.75 21.22 -1.90
C THR A 152 9.12 20.34 -0.72
N ASP A 153 8.29 19.35 -0.41
CA ASP A 153 8.51 18.47 0.73
C ASP A 153 9.47 17.33 0.42
N VAL A 154 9.64 16.97 -0.87
CA VAL A 154 10.35 15.76 -1.28
C VAL A 154 11.67 16.10 -1.94
N ALA A 155 12.76 15.57 -1.39
CA ALA A 155 14.11 15.77 -1.87
C ALA A 155 14.69 14.58 -2.65
N GLY A 156 14.12 13.38 -2.53
CA GLY A 156 14.58 12.18 -3.25
C GLY A 156 13.58 11.03 -3.16
N LEU A 157 13.72 10.03 -4.02
CA LEU A 157 12.82 8.87 -4.06
C LEU A 157 13.56 7.55 -4.23
N VAL A 158 12.99 6.49 -3.64
CA VAL A 158 13.35 5.09 -3.91
C VAL A 158 12.07 4.35 -4.27
N LEU A 159 12.00 3.81 -5.48
CA LEU A 159 10.88 3.01 -5.96
C LEU A 159 11.27 1.53 -5.93
N VAL A 160 10.55 0.73 -5.15
CA VAL A 160 10.87 -0.68 -4.89
C VAL A 160 9.88 -1.55 -5.67
N ASP A 161 10.31 -2.09 -6.78
CA ASP A 161 9.51 -2.86 -7.74
C ASP A 161 8.10 -2.29 -7.93
N SER A 162 8.07 -0.97 -8.17
CA SER A 162 6.87 -0.13 -8.15
C SER A 162 5.84 -0.57 -9.18
N ALA A 163 4.56 -0.45 -8.85
CA ALA A 163 3.52 -0.46 -9.85
C ALA A 163 3.72 0.69 -10.86
N VAL A 164 3.24 0.47 -12.07
CA VAL A 164 3.26 1.46 -13.15
C VAL A 164 1.87 1.57 -13.78
N PRO A 165 1.48 2.75 -14.28
CA PRO A 165 0.22 2.90 -15.00
C PRO A 165 0.10 1.90 -16.16
N ASP A 166 -1.10 1.40 -16.38
CA ASP A 166 -1.39 0.38 -17.42
C ASP A 166 -0.64 -0.94 -17.26
N GLN A 167 -0.22 -1.26 -16.04
CA GLN A 167 0.36 -2.56 -15.76
C GLN A 167 -0.67 -3.65 -16.06
N HIS A 168 -0.36 -4.52 -17.00
CA HIS A 168 -1.16 -5.69 -17.32
C HIS A 168 -0.51 -6.92 -16.69
N ASP A 169 -1.08 -7.38 -15.59
CA ASP A 169 -0.63 -8.65 -15.03
C ASP A 169 -1.24 -9.80 -15.81
N PRO A 170 -0.47 -10.85 -16.13
CA PRO A 170 -0.98 -11.99 -16.86
C PRO A 170 -2.07 -12.72 -16.04
N ASP A 171 -2.93 -13.44 -16.75
CA ASP A 171 -4.12 -14.09 -16.16
C ASP A 171 -3.79 -15.07 -15.02
N PHE A 172 -2.57 -15.64 -14.99
CA PHE A 172 -2.14 -16.56 -13.94
C PHE A 172 -1.81 -15.83 -12.60
N LEU A 173 -1.42 -14.55 -12.65
CA LEU A 173 -1.23 -13.70 -11.46
C LEU A 173 -2.54 -13.06 -10.99
N VAL A 174 -3.59 -13.18 -11.81
CA VAL A 174 -4.87 -12.51 -11.54
C VAL A 174 -5.65 -13.27 -10.50
N ALA A 175 -5.98 -12.59 -9.40
CA ALA A 175 -6.87 -13.13 -8.37
C ALA A 175 -8.15 -13.73 -8.98
N PRO A 176 -8.73 -14.79 -8.39
CA PRO A 176 -9.92 -15.48 -8.92
C PRO A 176 -11.08 -14.53 -9.26
N MET A 177 -11.21 -13.42 -8.53
CA MET A 177 -12.24 -12.38 -8.80
C MET A 177 -12.10 -11.72 -10.18
N ASN A 178 -10.90 -11.64 -10.73
CA ASN A 178 -10.64 -10.99 -12.02
C ASN A 178 -11.02 -11.90 -13.20
N ARG A 179 -11.15 -13.20 -12.98
CA ARG A 179 -11.67 -14.16 -13.96
C ARG A 179 -13.20 -14.09 -14.11
N LEU A 180 -13.87 -13.37 -13.21
CA LEU A 180 -15.32 -13.23 -13.25
C LEU A 180 -15.75 -12.24 -14.35
N SER A 181 -16.91 -12.50 -14.95
CA SER A 181 -17.50 -11.55 -15.91
C SER A 181 -17.78 -10.19 -15.27
N GLY A 182 -17.80 -9.13 -16.07
CA GLY A 182 -18.12 -7.78 -15.58
C GLY A 182 -19.47 -7.72 -14.84
N THR A 183 -20.46 -8.45 -15.33
CA THR A 183 -21.79 -8.55 -14.67
C THR A 183 -21.70 -9.19 -13.29
N THR A 184 -20.96 -10.30 -13.16
CA THR A 184 -20.79 -10.98 -11.87
C THR A 184 -20.08 -10.08 -10.86
N ARG A 185 -19.04 -9.40 -11.30
CA ARG A 185 -18.32 -8.43 -10.46
C ARG A 185 -19.22 -7.28 -10.01
N HIS A 186 -20.03 -6.72 -10.92
CA HIS A 186 -21.00 -5.68 -10.58
C HIS A 186 -21.98 -6.14 -9.50
N LEU A 187 -22.51 -7.36 -9.62
CA LEU A 187 -23.37 -7.95 -8.60
C LEU A 187 -22.68 -8.11 -7.25
N ILE A 188 -21.42 -8.54 -7.24
CA ILE A 188 -20.62 -8.62 -6.01
C ILE A 188 -20.45 -7.24 -5.38
N CYS A 189 -20.11 -6.22 -6.16
CA CYS A 189 -19.98 -4.86 -5.66
C CYS A 189 -21.30 -4.31 -5.09
N MET A 190 -22.43 -4.58 -5.73
CA MET A 190 -23.75 -4.24 -5.18
C MET A 190 -24.06 -4.98 -3.87
N ALA A 191 -23.61 -6.23 -3.75
CA ALA A 191 -23.80 -7.04 -2.55
C ALA A 191 -22.80 -6.71 -1.42
N LEU A 192 -21.73 -5.99 -1.70
CA LEU A 192 -20.62 -5.75 -0.77
C LEU A 192 -21.05 -5.18 0.59
N PRO A 193 -21.96 -4.19 0.68
CA PRO A 193 -22.45 -3.69 1.97
C PRO A 193 -23.16 -4.77 2.78
N ALA A 194 -23.94 -5.64 2.13
CA ALA A 194 -24.57 -6.78 2.79
C ALA A 194 -23.54 -7.82 3.21
N MET A 195 -22.61 -8.17 2.34
CA MET A 195 -21.52 -9.10 2.66
C MET A 195 -20.71 -8.64 3.89
N THR A 196 -20.43 -7.36 3.98
CA THR A 196 -19.74 -6.75 5.15
C THR A 196 -20.63 -6.86 6.39
N ARG A 197 -21.92 -6.51 6.28
CA ARG A 197 -22.86 -6.48 7.42
C ARG A 197 -23.13 -7.85 8.00
N PHE A 198 -23.12 -8.89 7.17
CA PHE A 198 -23.40 -10.28 7.58
C PHE A 198 -22.13 -11.12 7.72
N GLY A 199 -20.96 -10.52 7.87
CA GLY A 199 -19.72 -11.19 8.25
C GLY A 199 -19.07 -12.05 7.18
N VAL A 200 -19.50 -11.94 5.91
CA VAL A 200 -18.92 -12.72 4.80
C VAL A 200 -17.44 -12.35 4.60
N LEU A 201 -17.12 -11.05 4.60
CA LEU A 201 -15.72 -10.60 4.45
C LEU A 201 -14.85 -11.04 5.62
N ARG A 202 -15.38 -11.03 6.85
CA ARG A 202 -14.70 -11.55 8.04
C ARG A 202 -14.41 -13.04 7.90
N PHE A 203 -15.36 -13.81 7.39
CA PHE A 203 -15.19 -15.23 7.17
C PHE A 203 -14.09 -15.52 6.12
N VAL A 204 -14.08 -14.78 5.02
CA VAL A 204 -13.02 -14.87 3.99
C VAL A 204 -11.67 -14.51 4.60
N ALA A 205 -11.58 -13.35 5.27
CA ALA A 205 -10.36 -12.89 5.92
C ALA A 205 -9.79 -13.90 6.93
N SER A 206 -10.66 -14.61 7.67
CA SER A 206 -10.24 -15.61 8.66
C SER A 206 -9.58 -16.87 8.07
N ARG A 207 -9.71 -17.07 6.76
CA ARG A 207 -9.17 -18.25 6.04
C ARG A 207 -7.94 -17.96 5.23
N GLU A 208 -7.58 -16.71 5.07
CA GLU A 208 -6.41 -16.32 4.34
C GLU A 208 -5.14 -16.64 5.15
N ARG A 209 -4.16 -17.25 4.48
CA ARG A 209 -2.85 -17.49 5.10
C ARG A 209 -2.14 -16.16 5.27
N ARG A 210 -1.54 -15.96 6.45
CA ARG A 210 -0.77 -14.77 6.75
C ARG A 210 0.70 -15.03 6.47
N PRO A 211 1.37 -14.20 5.68
CA PRO A 211 2.80 -14.30 5.52
C PRO A 211 3.49 -14.05 6.87
N SER A 212 4.59 -14.71 7.09
CA SER A 212 5.51 -14.42 8.19
C SER A 212 6.79 -13.84 7.60
N SER A 213 7.31 -12.79 8.21
CA SER A 213 8.62 -12.27 7.83
C SER A 213 9.71 -13.05 8.57
N PRO A 214 10.73 -13.56 7.88
CA PRO A 214 11.85 -14.25 8.52
C PRO A 214 12.67 -13.31 9.43
N ASP A 215 12.63 -12.02 9.18
CA ASP A 215 13.34 -11.00 9.96
C ASP A 215 12.61 -10.61 11.26
N PHE A 216 11.37 -11.09 11.45
CA PHE A 216 10.55 -10.75 12.60
C PHE A 216 10.68 -11.81 13.70
N THR A 217 10.67 -11.37 14.96
CA THR A 217 10.48 -12.28 16.09
C THR A 217 9.09 -12.95 16.03
N PRO A 218 8.87 -14.08 16.73
CA PRO A 218 7.55 -14.70 16.79
C PRO A 218 6.44 -13.75 17.28
N GLU A 219 6.74 -12.84 18.22
CA GLU A 219 5.81 -11.83 18.72
C GLU A 219 5.49 -10.77 17.66
N GLN A 220 6.51 -10.31 16.93
CA GLN A 220 6.32 -9.37 15.83
C GLN A 220 5.49 -9.98 14.69
N ASN A 221 5.74 -11.24 14.33
CA ASN A 221 4.94 -11.97 13.35
C ASN A 221 3.50 -12.16 13.83
N HIS A 222 3.29 -12.44 15.12
CA HIS A 222 1.94 -12.50 15.69
C HIS A 222 1.21 -11.15 15.59
N THR A 223 1.91 -10.06 15.89
CA THR A 223 1.38 -8.69 15.77
C THR A 223 1.02 -8.39 14.31
N LEU A 224 1.92 -8.64 13.36
CA LEU A 224 1.68 -8.43 11.95
C LEU A 224 0.46 -9.21 11.46
N ALA A 225 0.39 -10.50 11.78
CA ALA A 225 -0.74 -11.35 11.42
C ALA A 225 -2.08 -10.83 11.97
N LYS A 226 -2.10 -10.28 13.18
CA LYS A 226 -3.31 -9.65 13.76
C LYS A 226 -3.69 -8.35 13.04
N LEU A 227 -2.74 -7.54 12.63
CA LEU A 227 -2.98 -6.31 11.89
C LEU A 227 -3.53 -6.58 10.48
N GLU A 228 -2.99 -7.57 9.80
CA GLU A 228 -3.43 -7.98 8.46
C GLU A 228 -4.78 -8.71 8.48
N ALA A 229 -5.08 -9.43 9.56
CA ALA A 229 -6.35 -10.17 9.71
C ALA A 229 -7.58 -9.28 9.88
N GLN A 230 -7.42 -7.96 10.00
CA GLN A 230 -8.55 -7.07 10.28
C GLN A 230 -9.52 -6.99 9.09
N PRO A 231 -10.82 -7.27 9.28
CA PRO A 231 -11.81 -7.20 8.21
C PRO A 231 -11.95 -5.82 7.56
N LYS A 232 -11.53 -4.76 8.26
CA LYS A 232 -11.53 -3.40 7.70
C LYS A 232 -10.58 -3.24 6.51
N ALA A 233 -9.43 -3.94 6.50
CA ALA A 233 -8.49 -3.93 5.39
C ALA A 233 -9.12 -4.55 4.14
N PHE A 234 -9.74 -5.73 4.28
CA PHE A 234 -10.48 -6.40 3.20
C PHE A 234 -11.64 -5.57 2.68
N ARG A 235 -12.38 -4.95 3.61
CA ARG A 235 -13.48 -4.06 3.21
C ARG A 235 -12.98 -2.87 2.40
N THR A 236 -11.90 -2.25 2.85
CA THR A 236 -11.31 -1.09 2.16
C THR A 236 -10.80 -1.45 0.76
N ASP A 237 -10.20 -2.64 0.60
CA ASP A 237 -9.81 -3.17 -0.71
C ASP A 237 -11.00 -3.39 -1.63
N ALA A 238 -12.01 -4.06 -1.13
CA ALA A 238 -13.21 -4.33 -1.90
C ALA A 238 -13.93 -3.04 -2.30
N GLU A 239 -14.04 -2.05 -1.40
CA GLU A 239 -14.61 -0.74 -1.70
C GLU A 239 -13.79 0.02 -2.75
N GLN A 240 -12.46 -0.04 -2.67
CA GLN A 240 -11.58 0.57 -3.65
C GLN A 240 -11.69 -0.11 -5.02
N ALA A 241 -11.71 -1.44 -5.04
CA ALA A 241 -11.92 -2.21 -6.27
C ALA A 241 -13.28 -1.93 -6.92
N CYS A 242 -14.33 -1.76 -6.11
CA CYS A 242 -15.67 -1.44 -6.59
C CYS A 242 -15.82 0.03 -7.05
N ALA A 243 -15.12 0.97 -6.44
CA ALA A 243 -15.15 2.39 -6.83
C ALA A 243 -14.52 2.65 -8.21
N ALA A 244 -13.54 1.84 -8.60
CA ALA A 244 -12.88 1.93 -9.90
C ALA A 244 -13.81 1.60 -11.11
N THR A 245 -15.10 1.30 -10.87
CA THR A 245 -16.03 0.79 -11.89
C THR A 245 -16.88 1.86 -12.60
N ASN A 246 -16.66 3.15 -12.37
CA ASN A 246 -17.55 4.22 -12.87
C ASN A 246 -17.62 4.34 -14.41
N GLU A 247 -16.84 3.57 -15.17
CA GLU A 247 -16.91 3.51 -16.64
C GLU A 247 -17.24 2.11 -17.20
N GLY A 248 -17.87 1.23 -16.39
CA GLY A 248 -18.23 -0.12 -16.87
C GLY A 248 -17.05 -1.09 -17.03
N ARG A 249 -15.86 -0.70 -16.68
CA ARG A 249 -14.67 -1.53 -16.59
C ARG A 249 -14.27 -1.68 -15.14
N ILE A 250 -14.62 -2.79 -14.54
CA ILE A 250 -14.05 -3.21 -13.28
C ILE A 250 -12.62 -3.61 -13.58
N VAL A 251 -11.67 -2.84 -13.10
CA VAL A 251 -10.26 -3.23 -13.07
C VAL A 251 -9.88 -3.47 -11.62
N PRO A 252 -10.00 -4.69 -11.12
CA PRO A 252 -9.55 -5.04 -9.79
C PRO A 252 -8.10 -5.48 -9.90
N ARG A 253 -7.16 -4.55 -9.78
CA ARG A 253 -5.73 -4.88 -9.70
C ARG A 253 -4.99 -3.86 -8.87
N GLU A 254 -4.05 -4.32 -8.05
CA GLU A 254 -2.95 -3.51 -7.62
C GLU A 254 -2.28 -2.92 -8.86
N GLY A 255 -2.10 -1.62 -8.92
CA GLY A 255 -1.47 -0.94 -10.05
C GLY A 255 -2.35 -0.60 -11.26
N THR A 256 -3.65 -0.91 -11.25
CA THR A 256 -4.55 -0.60 -12.38
C THR A 256 -5.84 0.11 -11.96
N ASN A 257 -5.80 0.86 -10.87
CA ASN A 257 -6.90 1.75 -10.53
C ASN A 257 -6.85 2.99 -11.45
N PRO A 258 -7.83 3.23 -12.32
CA PRO A 258 -7.81 4.35 -13.27
C PRO A 258 -7.60 5.70 -12.63
N ASP A 259 -8.08 5.90 -11.39
CA ASP A 259 -7.87 7.15 -10.66
C ASP A 259 -6.41 7.30 -10.22
N ILE A 260 -5.77 6.21 -9.79
CA ILE A 260 -4.35 6.19 -9.44
C ILE A 260 -3.51 6.36 -10.70
N ASP A 261 -3.76 5.58 -11.74
CA ASP A 261 -3.04 5.65 -13.02
C ASP A 261 -3.09 7.06 -13.63
N ASN A 262 -4.27 7.67 -13.65
CA ASN A 262 -4.44 9.04 -14.15
C ASN A 262 -3.71 10.07 -13.29
N ALA A 263 -3.74 9.91 -11.95
CA ALA A 263 -3.03 10.77 -11.04
C ALA A 263 -1.51 10.64 -11.21
N VAL A 264 -1.00 9.41 -11.38
CA VAL A 264 0.42 9.13 -11.62
C VAL A 264 0.89 9.69 -12.96
N ARG A 265 0.09 9.56 -14.04
CA ARG A 265 0.43 10.18 -15.33
C ARG A 265 0.51 11.70 -15.24
N LYS A 266 -0.40 12.31 -14.46
CA LYS A 266 -0.39 13.75 -14.21
C LYS A 266 0.74 14.20 -13.28
N ALA A 267 1.32 13.30 -12.49
CA ALA A 267 2.42 13.60 -11.58
C ALA A 267 3.69 14.11 -12.34
N GLY A 268 3.88 13.64 -13.58
CA GLY A 268 4.93 14.15 -14.46
C GLY A 268 6.35 13.86 -13.98
N SER A 269 7.27 14.78 -14.29
CA SER A 269 8.70 14.66 -13.97
C SER A 269 8.99 14.93 -12.48
N LEU A 270 9.99 14.24 -11.97
CA LEU A 270 10.56 14.45 -10.63
C LEU A 270 11.70 15.49 -10.63
N GLY A 271 12.01 16.07 -11.80
CA GLY A 271 13.09 17.06 -11.95
C GLY A 271 14.47 16.44 -11.78
N ASP A 272 15.28 17.07 -10.94
CA ASP A 272 16.67 16.68 -10.64
C ASP A 272 16.81 15.94 -9.27
N ARG A 273 15.71 15.45 -8.72
CA ARG A 273 15.74 14.71 -7.47
C ARG A 273 16.47 13.38 -7.63
N PRO A 274 17.39 13.00 -6.72
CA PRO A 274 17.93 11.65 -6.68
C PRO A 274 16.81 10.61 -6.71
N LEU A 275 16.88 9.67 -7.64
CA LEU A 275 15.90 8.60 -7.82
C LEU A 275 16.60 7.27 -8.02
N VAL A 276 16.27 6.29 -7.18
CA VAL A 276 16.66 4.89 -7.38
C VAL A 276 15.42 4.04 -7.64
N VAL A 277 15.46 3.25 -8.71
CA VAL A 277 14.45 2.26 -9.04
C VAL A 277 15.04 0.88 -8.82
N LEU A 278 14.58 0.18 -7.78
CA LEU A 278 14.92 -1.22 -7.54
C LEU A 278 13.97 -2.10 -8.34
N ILE A 279 14.52 -3.05 -9.07
CA ILE A 279 13.79 -3.96 -9.94
C ILE A 279 14.02 -5.38 -9.45
N ALA A 280 12.95 -6.13 -9.19
CA ALA A 280 13.03 -7.54 -8.84
C ALA A 280 13.63 -8.35 -10.01
N GLY A 281 14.70 -9.09 -9.75
CA GLY A 281 15.37 -9.94 -10.74
C GLY A 281 14.77 -11.33 -10.84
N ARG A 282 13.93 -11.70 -9.87
CA ARG A 282 13.22 -12.98 -9.86
C ARG A 282 11.72 -12.77 -9.94
N TYR A 283 11.09 -13.54 -10.77
CA TYR A 283 9.63 -13.60 -10.82
C TYR A 283 9.18 -15.01 -10.47
N TRP A 284 8.19 -15.10 -9.59
CA TRP A 284 7.62 -16.37 -9.24
C TRP A 284 6.63 -16.80 -10.32
N ALA A 285 6.65 -18.10 -10.68
CA ALA A 285 5.71 -18.68 -11.60
C ALA A 285 5.00 -19.86 -10.92
N ASP A 286 3.69 -19.95 -11.11
CA ASP A 286 2.97 -21.18 -10.82
C ASP A 286 3.45 -22.29 -11.76
N PRO A 287 3.53 -23.56 -11.29
CA PRO A 287 3.89 -24.67 -12.15
C PRO A 287 3.03 -24.73 -13.42
N GLY A 288 3.68 -24.70 -14.58
CA GLY A 288 3.03 -24.69 -15.90
C GLY A 288 2.84 -23.33 -16.54
N PHE A 289 3.28 -22.23 -15.87
CA PHE A 289 3.23 -20.86 -16.39
C PHE A 289 4.62 -20.19 -16.47
N GLU A 290 5.68 -21.00 -16.50
CA GLU A 290 7.07 -20.50 -16.44
C GLU A 290 7.41 -19.59 -17.64
N LYS A 291 6.89 -19.93 -18.82
CA LYS A 291 7.13 -19.15 -20.04
C LYS A 291 6.43 -17.79 -19.98
N GLU A 292 5.14 -17.77 -19.64
CA GLU A 292 4.34 -16.58 -19.49
C GLU A 292 4.89 -15.66 -18.40
N ALA A 293 5.39 -16.25 -17.30
CA ALA A 293 6.04 -15.51 -16.23
C ALA A 293 7.35 -14.87 -16.69
N ALA A 294 8.15 -15.56 -17.50
CA ALA A 294 9.38 -15.02 -18.05
C ALA A 294 9.10 -13.84 -19.02
N GLU A 295 8.14 -14.01 -19.94
CA GLU A 295 7.72 -12.93 -20.85
C GLU A 295 7.20 -11.71 -20.09
N TYR A 296 6.38 -11.94 -19.06
CA TYR A 296 5.89 -10.86 -18.20
C TYR A 296 7.02 -10.17 -17.45
N HIS A 297 7.99 -10.93 -16.95
CA HIS A 297 9.16 -10.36 -16.26
C HIS A 297 9.96 -9.43 -17.15
N GLU A 298 10.21 -9.79 -18.40
CA GLU A 298 10.88 -8.91 -19.36
C GLU A 298 10.11 -7.59 -19.57
N ILE A 299 8.78 -7.67 -19.74
CA ILE A 299 7.93 -6.49 -19.86
C ILE A 299 8.04 -5.62 -18.61
N ARG A 300 7.99 -6.21 -17.43
CA ARG A 300 8.10 -5.51 -16.14
C ARG A 300 9.44 -4.80 -15.99
N VAL A 301 10.54 -5.48 -16.31
CA VAL A 301 11.88 -4.88 -16.25
C VAL A 301 11.94 -3.62 -17.13
N HIS A 302 11.42 -3.68 -18.35
CA HIS A 302 11.38 -2.52 -19.25
C HIS A 302 10.51 -1.38 -18.74
N GLN A 303 9.34 -1.70 -18.21
CA GLN A 303 8.43 -0.71 -17.61
C GLN A 303 9.08 -0.01 -16.41
N LEU A 304 9.68 -0.77 -15.49
CA LEU A 304 10.34 -0.24 -14.31
C LEU A 304 11.60 0.56 -14.66
N ALA A 305 12.41 0.06 -15.61
CA ALA A 305 13.56 0.79 -16.12
C ALA A 305 13.16 2.15 -16.67
N SER A 306 11.97 2.26 -17.28
CA SER A 306 11.45 3.53 -17.78
C SER A 306 11.22 4.59 -16.71
N LEU A 307 10.98 4.20 -15.46
CA LEU A 307 10.78 5.11 -14.34
C LEU A 307 12.02 5.94 -14.02
N THR A 308 13.22 5.48 -14.40
CA THR A 308 14.44 6.26 -14.22
C THR A 308 14.38 7.61 -14.98
N ARG A 309 13.67 7.65 -16.11
CA ARG A 309 13.49 8.87 -16.91
C ARG A 309 12.62 9.94 -16.25
N LEU A 310 11.98 9.63 -15.12
CA LEU A 310 11.23 10.60 -14.32
C LEU A 310 12.14 11.66 -13.68
N SER A 311 13.42 11.33 -13.48
CA SER A 311 14.42 12.25 -12.93
C SER A 311 15.68 12.29 -13.80
N THR A 312 16.33 13.46 -13.87
CA THR A 312 17.65 13.59 -14.52
C THR A 312 18.75 12.85 -13.75
N GLN A 313 18.51 12.51 -12.48
CA GLN A 313 19.40 11.71 -11.62
C GLN A 313 18.84 10.30 -11.36
N GLY A 314 17.98 9.82 -12.25
CA GLY A 314 17.36 8.50 -12.12
C GLY A 314 18.31 7.36 -12.49
N ARG A 315 18.36 6.33 -11.66
CA ARG A 315 19.11 5.09 -11.92
C ARG A 315 18.34 3.86 -11.47
N GLN A 316 18.64 2.74 -12.10
CA GLN A 316 18.05 1.45 -11.74
C GLN A 316 19.08 0.53 -11.09
N VAL A 317 18.58 -0.37 -10.24
CA VAL A 317 19.36 -1.46 -9.65
C VAL A 317 18.53 -2.73 -9.76
N MET A 318 19.07 -3.73 -10.47
CA MET A 318 18.49 -5.08 -10.49
C MET A 318 18.87 -5.80 -9.20
N VAL A 319 17.87 -6.34 -8.51
CA VAL A 319 18.06 -7.04 -7.23
C VAL A 319 17.72 -8.52 -7.44
N ASP A 320 18.61 -9.41 -7.02
CA ASP A 320 18.35 -10.87 -7.07
C ASP A 320 17.37 -11.29 -5.97
N ALA A 321 16.13 -10.84 -6.11
CA ALA A 321 15.03 -11.06 -5.17
C ALA A 321 13.70 -11.07 -5.92
N GLY A 322 12.65 -11.54 -5.26
CA GLY A 322 11.26 -11.44 -5.72
C GLY A 322 10.67 -10.04 -5.51
N HIS A 323 9.39 -9.88 -5.85
CA HIS A 323 8.66 -8.61 -5.82
C HIS A 323 8.74 -7.87 -4.47
N GLY A 324 8.68 -8.59 -3.36
CA GLY A 324 8.75 -8.01 -2.00
C GLY A 324 10.17 -7.72 -1.50
N MET A 325 11.20 -8.11 -2.27
CA MET A 325 12.62 -7.98 -1.91
C MET A 325 13.00 -8.70 -0.60
N GLU A 326 12.23 -9.71 -0.17
CA GLU A 326 12.45 -10.44 1.09
C GLU A 326 13.79 -11.16 1.12
N GLU A 327 14.30 -11.64 -0.03
CA GLU A 327 15.59 -12.32 -0.13
C GLU A 327 16.79 -11.35 -0.09
N SER A 328 16.54 -10.05 -0.28
CA SER A 328 17.60 -9.02 -0.30
C SER A 328 17.13 -7.70 0.33
N PRO A 329 16.69 -7.71 1.60
CA PRO A 329 16.15 -6.51 2.26
C PRO A 329 17.20 -5.40 2.38
N ASP A 330 18.48 -5.73 2.46
CA ASP A 330 19.59 -4.77 2.55
C ASP A 330 19.78 -3.95 1.25
N SER A 331 19.24 -4.41 0.10
CA SER A 331 19.24 -3.64 -1.14
C SER A 331 18.41 -2.37 -1.00
N ILE A 332 17.27 -2.44 -0.32
CA ILE A 332 16.41 -1.28 -0.04
C ILE A 332 17.16 -0.30 0.86
N ILE A 333 17.80 -0.81 1.94
CA ILE A 333 18.55 0.02 2.89
C ILE A 333 19.71 0.74 2.20
N THR A 334 20.44 0.03 1.33
CA THR A 334 21.55 0.59 0.55
C THR A 334 21.09 1.70 -0.38
N ALA A 335 20.00 1.47 -1.15
CA ALA A 335 19.43 2.46 -2.04
C ALA A 335 18.95 3.71 -1.29
N VAL A 336 18.28 3.53 -0.16
CA VAL A 336 17.81 4.63 0.69
C VAL A 336 18.98 5.42 1.25
N ARG A 337 20.01 4.76 1.78
CA ARG A 337 21.21 5.43 2.28
C ARG A 337 21.86 6.29 1.19
N GLN A 338 22.00 5.75 0.00
CA GLN A 338 22.61 6.45 -1.13
C GLN A 338 21.81 7.72 -1.48
N VAL A 339 20.48 7.63 -1.58
CA VAL A 339 19.63 8.81 -1.85
C VAL A 339 19.71 9.83 -0.72
N VAL A 340 19.71 9.39 0.54
CA VAL A 340 19.87 10.28 1.70
C VAL A 340 21.21 11.04 1.65
N GLU A 341 22.29 10.37 1.31
CA GLU A 341 23.64 10.97 1.21
C GLU A 341 23.71 11.97 0.04
N GLU A 342 23.12 11.65 -1.11
CA GLU A 342 23.03 12.57 -2.25
C GLU A 342 22.22 13.83 -1.92
N VAL A 343 21.07 13.68 -1.24
CA VAL A 343 20.27 14.82 -0.79
C VAL A 343 21.08 15.69 0.18
N ARG A 344 21.84 15.11 1.11
CA ARG A 344 22.70 15.86 2.01
C ARG A 344 23.82 16.62 1.27
N ALA A 345 24.44 15.97 0.29
CA ALA A 345 25.49 16.61 -0.52
C ALA A 345 24.93 17.80 -1.34
N ASN A 346 23.74 17.64 -1.94
CA ASN A 346 23.10 18.71 -2.71
C ASN A 346 22.73 19.91 -1.83
N ASN A 347 22.22 19.69 -0.61
CA ASN A 347 21.91 20.76 0.33
C ASN A 347 23.18 21.50 0.78
N ASN A 348 24.25 20.80 1.11
CA ASN A 348 25.52 21.43 1.49
C ASN A 348 26.11 22.30 0.37
N MET A 349 26.00 21.88 -0.91
CA MET A 349 26.42 22.69 -2.05
C MET A 349 25.59 23.95 -2.22
N ALA A 350 24.28 23.86 -2.03
CA ALA A 350 23.37 25.02 -2.10
C ALA A 350 23.71 26.05 -1.02
N ASP A 351 24.00 25.63 0.20
CA ASP A 351 24.39 26.52 1.30
C ASP A 351 25.72 27.25 1.01
N VAL A 352 26.73 26.54 0.50
CA VAL A 352 28.03 27.13 0.12
C VAL A 352 27.85 28.20 -0.96
N HIS A 353 27.03 27.92 -1.99
CA HIS A 353 26.78 28.92 -3.05
C HIS A 353 26.00 30.13 -2.55
N SER A 354 25.10 29.96 -1.58
CA SER A 354 24.35 31.07 -0.99
C SER A 354 25.25 31.98 -0.12
N GLU A 355 26.25 31.42 0.55
CA GLU A 355 27.22 32.20 1.34
C GLU A 355 28.22 32.97 0.48
N THR A 356 28.66 32.38 -0.64
CA THR A 356 29.59 33.03 -1.57
C THR A 356 28.94 34.14 -2.40
N ALA A 357 27.61 34.13 -2.55
CA ALA A 357 26.86 35.14 -3.28
C ALA A 357 26.52 36.42 -2.46
N LYS A 358 26.87 36.50 -1.18
CA LYS A 358 26.67 37.70 -0.38
C LYS A 358 27.69 38.78 -0.81
N PRO A 359 27.27 39.99 -1.21
CA PRO A 359 28.20 41.04 -1.55
C PRO A 359 29.03 41.40 -0.33
N VAL A 360 30.35 41.44 -0.53
CA VAL A 360 31.29 41.98 0.45
C VAL A 360 30.91 43.44 0.70
N LYS A 361 30.56 43.78 1.93
CA LYS A 361 30.21 45.14 2.35
C LYS A 361 31.46 45.98 2.46
#